data_51add9842caa8c79b5a2554c0e3ee403
#
_entry.id   51add9842caa8c79b5a2554c0e3ee403
#
_cell.length_a   1.000
_cell.length_b   1.000
_cell.length_c   1.000
_cell.angle_alpha   90.00
_cell.angle_beta   90.00
_cell.angle_gamma   90.00
#
_symmetry.space_group_name_H-M   'P 1'
#
loop_
_entity.id
_entity.type
_entity.pdbx_description
1 polymer ?
#
loop_
_entity_poly.entity_id
_entity_poly.type
_entity_poly.pdbx_seq_one_letter_code
_entity_poly.pdbx_strand_id
1 'polypeptide(L)'
;MTNVKKAELIEGVVQMPSPAKLKKHGKPQMQVATWIGNYSASHPKTEAADNATVLLDFDNEYQPDLFLRILPEHGGQSRTTEEDYVEGAPELVVEIASSSAGYDLHAKKNAYRRNGVREYLVWITRENRIVWWKLVEGEFVEIQPEPDGLLKSTVFPGLWLDAPALLRDDLATALTRLQDGIRSAA
;
A
#
# COMPACT_ATOMS: atom_id res chain seq x y z
N MET A 1 12.14 -20.27 -22.69
CA MET A 1 11.51 -18.98 -22.38
C MET A 1 11.69 -18.72 -20.90
N THR A 2 12.42 -17.68 -20.53
CA THR A 2 12.53 -17.22 -19.14
C THR A 2 11.16 -16.69 -18.73
N ASN A 3 10.47 -17.36 -17.80
CA ASN A 3 9.24 -16.83 -17.20
C ASN A 3 9.59 -15.58 -16.40
N VAL A 4 9.40 -14.40 -16.98
CA VAL A 4 9.42 -13.13 -16.23
C VAL A 4 8.18 -13.14 -15.35
N LYS A 5 8.37 -13.29 -14.05
CA LYS A 5 7.25 -13.37 -13.09
C LYS A 5 6.74 -12.02 -12.63
N LYS A 6 7.54 -10.99 -12.72
CA LYS A 6 7.20 -9.59 -12.38
C LYS A 6 8.07 -8.67 -13.24
N ALA A 7 7.45 -7.71 -13.88
CA ALA A 7 8.10 -6.58 -14.54
C ALA A 7 7.25 -5.35 -14.32
N GLU A 8 7.86 -4.21 -14.09
CA GLU A 8 7.18 -2.94 -13.90
C GLU A 8 7.72 -1.94 -14.93
N LEU A 9 6.86 -1.09 -15.46
CA LEU A 9 7.25 0.06 -16.25
C LEU A 9 7.26 1.28 -15.33
N ILE A 10 8.43 1.88 -15.13
CA ILE A 10 8.62 2.98 -14.20
C ILE A 10 9.30 4.12 -14.92
N GLU A 11 8.58 5.25 -15.09
CA GLU A 11 9.06 6.40 -15.85
C GLU A 11 9.55 5.98 -17.26
N GLY A 12 8.80 5.13 -17.94
CA GLY A 12 9.12 4.61 -19.27
C GLY A 12 10.26 3.57 -19.32
N VAL A 13 10.78 3.12 -18.17
CA VAL A 13 11.86 2.13 -18.10
C VAL A 13 11.36 0.83 -17.48
N VAL A 14 11.58 -0.27 -18.21
CA VAL A 14 11.21 -1.62 -17.69
C VAL A 14 12.17 -2.02 -16.57
N GLN A 15 11.62 -2.31 -15.42
CA GLN A 15 12.33 -2.77 -14.22
C GLN A 15 11.93 -4.20 -13.87
N MET A 16 12.91 -5.02 -13.51
CA MET A 16 12.67 -6.36 -12.99
C MET A 16 13.11 -6.41 -11.53
N PRO A 17 12.18 -6.61 -10.58
CA PRO A 17 12.54 -6.65 -9.17
C PRO A 17 13.42 -7.85 -8.84
N SER A 18 14.25 -7.68 -7.81
CA SER A 18 15.07 -8.76 -7.26
C SER A 18 14.19 -9.81 -6.57
N PRO A 19 14.65 -11.08 -6.48
CA PRO A 19 13.91 -12.11 -5.75
C PRO A 19 13.59 -11.71 -4.30
N ALA A 20 12.35 -11.91 -3.89
CA ALA A 20 11.87 -11.56 -2.56
C ALA A 20 12.53 -12.44 -1.47
N LYS A 21 13.01 -11.82 -0.39
CA LYS A 21 13.61 -12.51 0.77
C LYS A 21 12.56 -12.71 1.86
N LEU A 22 12.50 -13.92 2.45
CA LEU A 22 11.48 -14.28 3.45
C LEU A 22 11.35 -13.23 4.58
N LYS A 23 12.43 -12.96 5.32
CA LYS A 23 12.37 -12.09 6.50
C LYS A 23 12.30 -10.60 6.17
N LYS A 24 12.79 -10.20 4.99
CA LYS A 24 12.88 -8.78 4.62
C LYS A 24 11.82 -8.34 3.62
N HIS A 25 10.98 -9.27 3.16
CA HIS A 25 9.90 -8.95 2.23
C HIS A 25 8.68 -9.85 2.48
N GLY A 26 8.76 -11.15 2.28
CA GLY A 26 7.60 -12.03 2.31
C GLY A 26 6.84 -12.03 3.65
N LYS A 27 7.55 -12.01 4.79
CA LYS A 27 6.89 -11.96 6.10
C LYS A 27 6.26 -10.60 6.40
N PRO A 28 6.94 -9.45 6.23
CA PRO A 28 6.32 -8.13 6.31
C PRO A 28 5.13 -7.96 5.38
N GLN A 29 5.23 -8.40 4.13
CA GLN A 29 4.12 -8.35 3.17
C GLN A 29 2.91 -9.12 3.68
N MET A 30 3.09 -10.36 4.18
CA MET A 30 1.99 -11.15 4.72
C MET A 30 1.33 -10.48 5.94
N GLN A 31 2.10 -9.83 6.81
CA GLN A 31 1.55 -9.10 7.95
C GLN A 31 0.68 -7.93 7.52
N VAL A 32 1.15 -7.12 6.57
CA VAL A 32 0.37 -6.01 6.04
C VAL A 32 -0.82 -6.50 5.21
N ALA A 33 -0.66 -7.58 4.43
CA ALA A 33 -1.76 -8.21 3.70
C ALA A 33 -2.88 -8.66 4.65
N THR A 34 -2.50 -9.26 5.77
CA THR A 34 -3.47 -9.68 6.80
C THR A 34 -4.19 -8.46 7.40
N TRP A 35 -3.45 -7.39 7.71
CA TRP A 35 -4.03 -6.16 8.25
C TRP A 35 -5.01 -5.50 7.28
N ILE A 36 -4.62 -5.26 6.02
CA ILE A 36 -5.48 -4.67 4.98
C ILE A 36 -6.66 -5.59 4.65
N GLY A 37 -6.41 -6.90 4.51
CA GLY A 37 -7.44 -7.87 4.20
C GLY A 37 -8.54 -7.96 5.26
N ASN A 38 -8.19 -7.86 6.56
CA ASN A 38 -9.17 -7.77 7.63
C ASN A 38 -10.02 -6.49 7.56
N TYR A 39 -9.40 -5.36 7.20
CA TYR A 39 -10.13 -4.12 6.98
C TYR A 39 -11.12 -4.26 5.81
N SER A 40 -10.64 -4.68 4.65
CA SER A 40 -11.46 -4.84 3.44
C SER A 40 -12.62 -5.82 3.65
N ALA A 41 -12.38 -6.94 4.34
CA ALA A 41 -13.43 -7.90 4.67
C ALA A 41 -14.57 -7.30 5.52
N SER A 42 -14.29 -6.28 6.31
CA SER A 42 -15.28 -5.55 7.13
C SER A 42 -15.91 -4.36 6.39
N HIS A 43 -15.39 -4.00 5.22
CA HIS A 43 -15.81 -2.83 4.43
C HIS A 43 -16.10 -3.23 2.97
N PRO A 44 -17.31 -3.75 2.66
CA PRO A 44 -17.64 -4.31 1.34
C PRO A 44 -17.61 -3.29 0.19
N LYS A 45 -17.43 -2.01 0.48
CA LYS A 45 -17.20 -0.94 -0.51
C LYS A 45 -15.74 -0.80 -0.93
N THR A 46 -14.86 -1.63 -0.38
CA THR A 46 -13.43 -1.60 -0.63
C THR A 46 -12.93 -2.93 -1.19
N GLU A 47 -11.82 -2.89 -1.90
CA GLU A 47 -11.15 -4.07 -2.42
C GLU A 47 -9.65 -3.97 -2.15
N ALA A 48 -9.08 -5.05 -1.62
CA ALA A 48 -7.64 -5.19 -1.38
C ALA A 48 -7.06 -6.25 -2.32
N ALA A 49 -5.87 -5.99 -2.85
CA ALA A 49 -5.13 -7.00 -3.63
C ALA A 49 -3.63 -6.90 -3.37
N ASP A 50 -2.93 -8.00 -3.69
CA ASP A 50 -1.48 -8.09 -3.66
C ASP A 50 -0.93 -8.35 -5.06
N ASN A 51 0.19 -7.71 -5.41
CA ASN A 51 0.92 -7.92 -6.67
C ASN A 51 0.04 -7.84 -7.95
N ALA A 52 -1.10 -7.16 -7.90
CA ALA A 52 -1.91 -6.94 -9.10
C ALA A 52 -1.38 -5.74 -9.89
N THR A 53 -1.49 -5.82 -11.22
CA THR A 53 -1.02 -4.78 -12.13
C THR A 53 -1.92 -3.54 -12.04
N VAL A 54 -1.28 -2.39 -11.84
CA VAL A 54 -1.92 -1.07 -11.80
C VAL A 54 -1.37 -0.21 -12.94
N LEU A 55 -2.23 0.17 -13.86
CA LEU A 55 -1.96 1.05 -14.98
C LEU A 55 -2.21 2.49 -14.52
N LEU A 56 -1.17 3.21 -14.17
CA LEU A 56 -1.30 4.60 -13.67
C LEU A 56 -1.37 5.61 -14.80
N ASP A 57 -0.42 5.54 -15.74
CA ASP A 57 -0.33 6.36 -16.95
C ASP A 57 0.47 5.62 -18.04
N PHE A 58 0.73 6.28 -19.19
CA PHE A 58 1.43 5.66 -20.32
C PHE A 58 2.86 5.21 -20.03
N ASP A 59 3.53 5.81 -19.04
CA ASP A 59 4.92 5.54 -18.67
C ASP A 59 5.05 4.77 -17.35
N ASN A 60 3.90 4.46 -16.69
CA ASN A 60 3.88 3.89 -15.36
C ASN A 60 2.86 2.76 -15.22
N GLU A 61 3.38 1.53 -15.24
CA GLU A 61 2.65 0.29 -14.97
C GLU A 61 3.35 -0.41 -13.81
N TYR A 62 2.70 -0.46 -12.66
CA TYR A 62 3.27 -0.99 -11.42
C TYR A 62 2.55 -2.24 -10.94
N GLN A 63 3.29 -3.06 -10.20
CA GLN A 63 2.73 -4.15 -9.40
C GLN A 63 3.08 -3.89 -7.94
N PRO A 64 2.34 -3.01 -7.25
CA PRO A 64 2.60 -2.73 -5.84
C PRO A 64 2.48 -4.01 -5.02
N ASP A 65 3.22 -4.09 -3.92
CA ASP A 65 3.14 -5.26 -3.04
C ASP A 65 1.71 -5.43 -2.52
N LEU A 66 1.01 -4.31 -2.22
CA LEU A 66 -0.39 -4.32 -1.82
C LEU A 66 -1.06 -3.00 -2.19
N PHE A 67 -2.37 -3.03 -2.40
CA PHE A 67 -3.19 -1.83 -2.42
C PHE A 67 -4.55 -2.06 -1.75
N LEU A 68 -5.18 -0.95 -1.39
CA LEU A 68 -6.58 -0.90 -0.98
C LEU A 68 -7.26 0.21 -1.78
N ARG A 69 -8.37 -0.12 -2.45
CA ARG A 69 -9.16 0.83 -3.23
C ARG A 69 -10.60 0.87 -2.77
N ILE A 70 -11.25 2.00 -3.02
CA ILE A 70 -12.69 2.12 -2.98
C ILE A 70 -13.23 1.61 -4.33
N LEU A 71 -14.28 0.81 -4.31
CA LEU A 71 -14.88 0.31 -5.54
C LEU A 71 -15.48 1.45 -6.37
N PRO A 72 -15.41 1.41 -7.72
CA PRO A 72 -15.86 2.50 -8.59
C PRO A 72 -17.30 2.95 -8.31
N GLU A 73 -18.21 2.00 -8.08
CA GLU A 73 -19.62 2.24 -7.77
C GLU A 73 -19.84 2.95 -6.41
N HIS A 74 -18.80 3.04 -5.60
CA HIS A 74 -18.80 3.75 -4.32
C HIS A 74 -17.93 5.02 -4.33
N GLY A 75 -17.57 5.50 -5.53
CA GLY A 75 -16.81 6.73 -5.72
C GLY A 75 -15.30 6.54 -5.69
N GLY A 76 -14.80 5.33 -5.89
CA GLY A 76 -13.39 5.03 -6.09
C GLY A 76 -12.85 5.65 -7.37
N GLN A 77 -11.56 5.96 -7.37
CA GLN A 77 -10.91 6.67 -8.49
C GLN A 77 -10.24 5.72 -9.51
N SER A 78 -10.20 4.43 -9.24
CA SER A 78 -9.66 3.40 -10.14
C SER A 78 -10.78 2.46 -10.60
N ARG A 79 -10.57 1.79 -11.74
CA ARG A 79 -11.50 0.80 -12.30
C ARG A 79 -10.78 -0.48 -12.68
N THR A 80 -11.52 -1.56 -12.88
CA THR A 80 -10.98 -2.80 -13.45
C THR A 80 -11.18 -2.79 -14.97
N THR A 81 -10.14 -3.10 -15.74
CA THR A 81 -10.21 -3.24 -17.20
C THR A 81 -10.84 -4.58 -17.61
N GLU A 82 -11.11 -4.76 -18.90
CA GLU A 82 -11.60 -6.03 -19.45
C GLU A 82 -10.58 -7.16 -19.31
N GLU A 83 -9.27 -6.80 -19.28
CA GLU A 83 -8.16 -7.73 -19.09
C GLU A 83 -7.84 -8.01 -17.61
N ASP A 84 -8.69 -7.54 -16.68
CA ASP A 84 -8.55 -7.74 -15.24
C ASP A 84 -7.35 -7.00 -14.61
N TYR A 85 -6.97 -5.84 -15.16
CA TYR A 85 -6.01 -4.92 -14.56
C TYR A 85 -6.70 -3.77 -13.84
N VAL A 86 -6.01 -3.14 -12.89
CA VAL A 86 -6.49 -1.90 -12.27
C VAL A 86 -6.00 -0.71 -13.10
N GLU A 87 -6.92 0.10 -13.61
CA GLU A 87 -6.62 1.35 -14.31
C GLU A 87 -6.96 2.54 -13.43
N GLY A 88 -6.02 3.47 -13.31
CA GLY A 88 -6.08 4.59 -12.39
C GLY A 88 -5.49 4.26 -11.02
N ALA A 89 -5.37 5.27 -10.17
CA ALA A 89 -4.69 5.16 -8.90
C ALA A 89 -5.60 4.55 -7.81
N PRO A 90 -5.20 3.46 -7.13
CA PRO A 90 -5.82 3.04 -5.88
C PRO A 90 -5.69 4.15 -4.82
N GLU A 91 -6.61 4.20 -3.85
CA GLU A 91 -6.55 5.20 -2.79
C GLU A 91 -5.36 4.98 -1.84
N LEU A 92 -5.02 3.75 -1.52
CA LEU A 92 -3.84 3.40 -0.72
C LEU A 92 -2.96 2.40 -1.47
N VAL A 93 -1.68 2.71 -1.59
CA VAL A 93 -0.64 1.81 -2.09
C VAL A 93 0.34 1.51 -0.97
N VAL A 94 0.80 0.25 -0.90
CA VAL A 94 1.80 -0.20 0.07
C VAL A 94 2.96 -0.89 -0.63
N GLU A 95 4.18 -0.55 -0.22
CA GLU A 95 5.42 -1.19 -0.67
C GLU A 95 6.24 -1.70 0.51
N ILE A 96 6.82 -2.87 0.36
CA ILE A 96 7.76 -3.47 1.32
C ILE A 96 9.18 -3.31 0.79
N ALA A 97 9.82 -2.23 1.17
CA ALA A 97 11.12 -1.83 0.64
C ALA A 97 12.28 -2.48 1.42
N SER A 98 13.07 -3.30 0.75
CA SER A 98 14.26 -3.92 1.35
C SER A 98 15.57 -3.49 0.69
N SER A 99 15.75 -3.78 -0.58
CA SER A 99 16.93 -3.42 -1.38
C SER A 99 16.71 -2.20 -2.26
N SER A 100 15.47 -1.88 -2.58
CA SER A 100 15.02 -0.80 -3.45
C SER A 100 14.51 0.42 -2.68
N ALA A 101 14.77 0.53 -1.36
CA ALA A 101 14.22 1.60 -0.52
C ALA A 101 14.41 3.00 -1.10
N GLY A 102 15.58 3.31 -1.65
CA GLY A 102 15.84 4.61 -2.28
C GLY A 102 14.95 4.83 -3.52
N TYR A 103 14.71 3.79 -4.29
CA TYR A 103 13.90 3.84 -5.49
C TYR A 103 12.41 3.98 -5.15
N ASP A 104 11.90 3.14 -4.25
CA ASP A 104 10.49 3.17 -3.81
C ASP A 104 10.16 4.50 -3.12
N LEU A 105 11.10 5.01 -2.31
CA LEU A 105 10.92 6.29 -1.61
C LEU A 105 10.98 7.52 -2.54
N HIS A 106 11.63 7.45 -3.70
CA HIS A 106 11.80 8.59 -4.60
C HIS A 106 11.02 8.44 -5.91
N ALA A 107 11.35 7.48 -6.76
CA ALA A 107 10.76 7.37 -8.08
C ALA A 107 9.27 6.95 -8.02
N LYS A 108 8.98 5.82 -7.34
CA LYS A 108 7.59 5.34 -7.20
C LYS A 108 6.74 6.36 -6.42
N LYS A 109 7.27 6.94 -5.33
CA LYS A 109 6.56 7.97 -4.56
C LYS A 109 6.14 9.14 -5.43
N ASN A 110 7.02 9.63 -6.31
CA ASN A 110 6.70 10.73 -7.22
C ASN A 110 5.64 10.32 -8.26
N ALA A 111 5.74 9.11 -8.82
CA ALA A 111 4.76 8.63 -9.78
C ALA A 111 3.38 8.43 -9.10
N TYR A 112 3.31 7.82 -7.93
CA TYR A 112 2.08 7.67 -7.16
C TYR A 112 1.46 9.04 -6.82
N ARG A 113 2.28 10.00 -6.40
CA ARG A 113 1.84 11.37 -6.11
C ARG A 113 1.21 12.04 -7.33
N ARG A 114 1.90 12.03 -8.48
CA ARG A 114 1.42 12.66 -9.72
C ARG A 114 0.12 12.03 -10.23
N ASN A 115 -0.04 10.73 -10.03
CA ASN A 115 -1.22 9.97 -10.45
C ASN A 115 -2.36 10.00 -9.42
N GLY A 116 -2.21 10.72 -8.30
CA GLY A 116 -3.29 10.96 -7.36
C GLY A 116 -3.57 9.81 -6.39
N VAL A 117 -2.59 8.92 -6.13
CA VAL A 117 -2.66 7.99 -4.99
C VAL A 117 -2.83 8.82 -3.73
N ARG A 118 -3.92 8.58 -2.99
CA ARG A 118 -4.28 9.42 -1.82
C ARG A 118 -3.41 9.14 -0.61
N GLU A 119 -3.01 7.88 -0.43
CA GLU A 119 -2.16 7.45 0.67
C GLU A 119 -1.09 6.46 0.17
N TYR A 120 0.13 6.62 0.68
CA TYR A 120 1.25 5.77 0.33
C TYR A 120 1.97 5.32 1.59
N LEU A 121 2.04 4.01 1.83
CA LEU A 121 2.70 3.41 2.97
C LEU A 121 3.91 2.59 2.51
N VAL A 122 5.06 2.79 3.16
CA VAL A 122 6.27 2.01 2.89
C VAL A 122 6.81 1.41 4.20
N TRP A 123 7.00 0.10 4.19
CA TRP A 123 7.76 -0.57 5.23
C TRP A 123 9.22 -0.73 4.81
N ILE A 124 10.11 0.09 5.37
CA ILE A 124 11.56 0.05 5.11
C ILE A 124 12.18 -0.98 6.05
N THR A 125 12.28 -2.23 5.58
CA THR A 125 12.63 -3.36 6.45
C THR A 125 14.08 -3.38 6.92
N ARG A 126 15.01 -2.68 6.22
CA ARG A 126 16.40 -2.52 6.66
C ARG A 126 16.53 -1.57 7.84
N GLU A 127 15.69 -0.53 7.86
CA GLU A 127 15.67 0.50 8.90
C GLU A 127 14.70 0.15 10.03
N ASN A 128 13.96 -0.96 9.89
CA ASN A 128 12.88 -1.34 10.79
C ASN A 128 11.91 -0.17 11.03
N ARG A 129 11.46 0.48 9.95
CA ARG A 129 10.64 1.68 9.98
C ARG A 129 9.47 1.57 9.01
N ILE A 130 8.29 2.03 9.42
CA ILE A 130 7.12 2.23 8.57
C ILE A 130 6.91 3.74 8.43
N VAL A 131 6.68 4.19 7.20
CA VAL A 131 6.31 5.57 6.89
C VAL A 131 5.03 5.55 6.09
N TRP A 132 4.08 6.39 6.47
CA TRP A 132 2.79 6.51 5.80
C TRP A 132 2.55 7.97 5.43
N TRP A 133 2.30 8.24 4.16
CA TRP A 133 1.99 9.59 3.66
C TRP A 133 0.55 9.68 3.18
N LYS A 134 -0.01 10.87 3.30
CA LYS A 134 -1.27 11.28 2.66
C LYS A 134 -1.02 12.37 1.64
N LEU A 135 -1.80 12.40 0.58
CA LEU A 135 -1.75 13.44 -0.45
C LEU A 135 -2.54 14.67 0.03
N VAL A 136 -1.86 15.81 0.11
CA VAL A 136 -2.45 17.11 0.50
C VAL A 136 -1.97 18.15 -0.51
N GLU A 137 -2.90 18.77 -1.22
CA GLU A 137 -2.59 19.83 -2.21
C GLU A 137 -1.51 19.41 -3.24
N GLY A 138 -1.52 18.16 -3.66
CA GLY A 138 -0.58 17.61 -4.64
C GLY A 138 0.77 17.17 -4.07
N GLU A 139 0.98 17.26 -2.76
CA GLU A 139 2.21 16.83 -2.09
C GLU A 139 1.95 15.73 -1.04
N PHE A 140 2.88 14.79 -0.91
CA PHE A 140 2.82 13.76 0.13
C PHE A 140 3.33 14.30 1.47
N VAL A 141 2.43 14.40 2.43
CA VAL A 141 2.71 14.79 3.82
C VAL A 141 2.67 13.54 4.71
N GLU A 142 3.68 13.34 5.53
CA GLU A 142 3.77 12.19 6.43
C GLU A 142 2.67 12.24 7.50
N ILE A 143 1.94 11.14 7.65
CA ILE A 143 0.95 10.96 8.72
C ILE A 143 1.72 10.77 10.03
N GLN A 144 1.47 11.63 10.99
CA GLN A 144 2.09 11.52 12.32
C GLN A 144 1.23 10.64 13.23
N PRO A 145 1.86 9.89 14.15
CA PRO A 145 1.12 9.13 15.14
C PRO A 145 0.22 10.04 16.00
N GLU A 146 -0.98 9.59 16.26
CA GLU A 146 -1.89 10.19 17.22
C GLU A 146 -1.35 10.04 18.67
N PRO A 147 -1.92 10.71 19.69
CA PRO A 147 -1.49 10.57 21.08
C PRO A 147 -1.52 9.14 21.63
N ASP A 148 -2.32 8.26 21.05
CA ASP A 148 -2.38 6.83 21.34
C ASP A 148 -1.28 6.00 20.65
N GLY A 149 -0.41 6.66 19.87
CA GLY A 149 0.70 6.05 19.12
C GLY A 149 0.29 5.38 17.81
N LEU A 150 -0.97 5.47 17.42
CA LEU A 150 -1.49 4.85 16.20
C LEU A 150 -1.36 5.79 14.99
N LEU A 151 -1.03 5.21 13.84
CA LEU A 151 -1.21 5.87 12.55
C LEU A 151 -2.64 5.61 12.06
N LYS A 152 -3.33 6.64 11.61
CA LYS A 152 -4.74 6.54 11.19
C LYS A 152 -4.90 7.05 9.76
N SER A 153 -5.55 6.23 8.92
CA SER A 153 -5.91 6.63 7.57
C SER A 153 -6.84 7.85 7.59
N THR A 154 -6.64 8.75 6.65
CA THR A 154 -7.53 9.89 6.40
C THR A 154 -8.56 9.59 5.30
N VAL A 155 -8.37 8.50 4.56
CA VAL A 155 -9.24 8.06 3.45
C VAL A 155 -10.15 6.91 3.88
N PHE A 156 -9.64 6.02 4.72
CA PHE A 156 -10.34 4.82 5.15
C PHE A 156 -10.68 4.89 6.64
N PRO A 157 -11.89 5.32 7.03
CA PRO A 157 -12.29 5.45 8.43
C PRO A 157 -12.10 4.13 9.19
N GLY A 158 -11.40 4.18 10.32
CA GLY A 158 -11.12 3.00 11.15
C GLY A 158 -9.94 2.15 10.69
N LEU A 159 -9.28 2.47 9.58
CA LEU A 159 -8.02 1.82 9.19
C LEU A 159 -6.88 2.38 10.05
N TRP A 160 -6.70 1.77 11.22
CA TRP A 160 -5.67 2.15 12.19
C TRP A 160 -4.51 1.15 12.18
N LEU A 161 -3.30 1.67 12.31
CA LEU A 161 -2.07 0.88 12.30
C LEU A 161 -1.25 1.14 13.56
N ASP A 162 -1.04 0.09 14.35
CA ASP A 162 0.01 0.05 15.39
C ASP A 162 1.33 -0.35 14.72
N ALA A 163 2.02 0.65 14.16
CA ALA A 163 3.30 0.43 13.48
C ALA A 163 4.37 -0.16 14.42
N PRO A 164 4.54 0.30 15.67
CA PRO A 164 5.42 -0.35 16.64
C PRO A 164 5.11 -1.84 16.86
N ALA A 165 3.85 -2.25 16.88
CA ALA A 165 3.48 -3.66 17.02
C ALA A 165 3.94 -4.49 15.81
N LEU A 166 3.69 -4.03 14.58
CA LEU A 166 4.18 -4.72 13.38
C LEU A 166 5.71 -4.81 13.36
N LEU A 167 6.41 -3.72 13.70
CA LEU A 167 7.87 -3.66 13.68
C LEU A 167 8.53 -4.62 14.67
N ARG A 168 7.87 -4.98 15.78
CA ARG A 168 8.31 -6.01 16.74
C ARG A 168 7.69 -7.38 16.50
N ASP A 169 7.03 -7.57 15.35
CA ASP A 169 6.47 -8.87 14.94
C ASP A 169 5.20 -9.30 15.72
N ASP A 170 4.49 -8.34 16.29
CA ASP A 170 3.28 -8.52 17.09
C ASP A 170 2.02 -8.19 16.27
N LEU A 171 1.74 -9.07 15.29
CA LEU A 171 0.56 -8.91 14.43
C LEU A 171 -0.75 -8.96 15.22
N ALA A 172 -0.81 -9.76 16.30
CA ALA A 172 -2.02 -9.89 17.11
C ALA A 172 -2.44 -8.54 17.73
N THR A 173 -1.49 -7.80 18.30
CA THR A 173 -1.74 -6.44 18.82
C THR A 173 -2.16 -5.49 17.70
N ALA A 174 -1.47 -5.52 16.54
CA ALA A 174 -1.82 -4.65 15.41
C ALA A 174 -3.25 -4.92 14.91
N LEU A 175 -3.68 -6.17 14.83
CA LEU A 175 -5.05 -6.54 14.45
C LEU A 175 -6.09 -6.15 15.51
N THR A 176 -5.75 -6.23 16.80
CA THR A 176 -6.63 -5.74 17.88
C THR A 176 -6.89 -4.25 17.73
N ARG A 177 -5.85 -3.46 17.47
CA ARG A 177 -5.98 -2.01 17.24
C ARG A 177 -6.77 -1.68 15.97
N LEU A 178 -6.60 -2.47 14.90
CA LEU A 178 -7.43 -2.34 13.71
C LEU A 178 -8.92 -2.58 14.05
N GLN A 179 -9.24 -3.64 14.80
CA GLN A 179 -10.62 -3.92 15.18
C GLN A 179 -11.23 -2.84 16.09
N ASP A 180 -10.42 -2.19 16.95
CA ASP A 180 -10.85 -1.02 17.72
C ASP A 180 -11.21 0.13 16.77
N GLY A 181 -10.38 0.38 15.75
CA GLY A 181 -10.64 1.37 14.72
C GLY A 181 -11.93 1.12 13.93
N ILE A 182 -12.10 -0.10 13.43
CA ILE A 182 -13.30 -0.50 12.68
C ILE A 182 -14.57 -0.27 13.51
N ARG A 183 -14.55 -0.68 14.78
CA ARG A 183 -15.69 -0.46 15.69
C ARG A 183 -15.98 1.00 15.99
N SER A 184 -14.94 1.84 16.01
CA SER A 184 -15.10 3.27 16.29
C SER A 184 -15.65 4.06 15.09
N ALA A 185 -15.54 3.51 13.87
CA ALA A 185 -15.98 4.13 12.63
C ALA A 185 -17.35 3.62 12.14
N ALA A 186 -17.89 2.56 12.79
CA ALA A 186 -19.20 1.99 12.49
C ALA A 186 -20.29 2.84 13.15
#